data_d6368ae959a30bc06dc27562372547f4
#
_entry.id   d6368ae959a30bc06dc27562372547f4
#
_cell.length_a   1.000
_cell.length_b   1.000
_cell.length_c   1.000
_cell.angle_alpha   90.00
_cell.angle_beta   90.00
_cell.angle_gamma   90.00
#
_symmetry.space_group_name_H-M   'P 1'
#
loop_
_entity.id
_entity.type
_entity.pdbx_description
1 polymer ?
#
loop_
_entity_poly.entity_id
_entity_poly.type
_entity_poly.pdbx_seq_one_letter_code
_entity_poly.pdbx_strand_id
1 'polypeptide(L)'
;MAERKVRVRFAPSPTGALHIGGVRTALYNYLFARQHDGDLIFRIEDTDSHRFVPGAEEYILESFKWLGIHFDEGVSFGGEHGPYRQSERREIYKKYVQILLENGKAYIAFDTPEELDAKRAEIANFQYDASTRGMMRNSLTMPKEEVDALIAEGKQYVVRFKIEPNEDVRVNDLIRGEVIINSSILDDKVLYKSADELPTYHLANIVDDHLMEVSHVIRGEEWLPSAPLHVLLYRAFGWEDTMPEFAHLPLLLKPEGNGKLSKRDGDRLGFPVFPLEWRPESGEVSSGYRESGYLPEAVINFLALLGWNPGNDQEIMSLDELVKLFDLHRCSKAGAKFDYEKGKWFNHEYILMKSDEEIAGLFMPILKEHGIEAPMETVVTVVGLMKGRVSFIKELWDTCKFFFVAPTEYDEKTVKKRWKEDSAVRMTELADLLESLDDFSLAHQEEVVMKWIEDHGYHMGNIMNAFRLTLVGEGKGPHMFDISAVLGKEETVRRMRRAVEVLK
;
A
#
# COMPACT_ATOMS: atom_id res chain seq x y z
N MET A 1 8.77 -2.58 -37.78
CA MET A 1 7.41 -2.43 -37.17
C MET A 1 7.46 -1.15 -36.37
N ALA A 2 6.41 -0.30 -36.40
CA ALA A 2 6.34 0.83 -35.50
C ALA A 2 6.32 0.28 -34.08
N GLU A 3 7.09 0.90 -33.18
CA GLU A 3 7.15 0.50 -31.78
C GLU A 3 5.75 0.67 -31.18
N ARG A 4 5.20 -0.41 -30.61
CA ARG A 4 3.86 -0.39 -30.02
C ARG A 4 3.88 0.50 -28.76
N LYS A 5 2.94 1.45 -28.66
CA LYS A 5 2.82 2.28 -27.47
C LYS A 5 2.73 1.40 -26.21
N VAL A 6 3.46 1.75 -25.17
CA VAL A 6 3.34 1.06 -23.88
C VAL A 6 1.97 1.34 -23.27
N ARG A 7 1.22 0.28 -23.04
CA ARG A 7 -0.08 0.32 -22.37
C ARG A 7 -0.13 -0.80 -21.33
N VAL A 8 -0.35 -0.44 -20.10
CA VAL A 8 -0.43 -1.35 -18.96
C VAL A 8 -1.73 -1.13 -18.21
N ARG A 9 -2.06 -2.04 -17.30
CA ARG A 9 -3.32 -1.93 -16.55
C ARG A 9 -3.15 -2.37 -15.10
N PHE A 10 -3.91 -1.72 -14.24
CA PHE A 10 -4.28 -2.25 -12.93
C PHE A 10 -5.75 -2.66 -12.98
N ALA A 11 -6.02 -3.93 -12.70
CA ALA A 11 -7.32 -4.54 -12.94
C ALA A 11 -7.81 -5.31 -11.70
N PRO A 12 -8.20 -4.60 -10.61
CA PRO A 12 -8.63 -5.24 -9.37
C PRO A 12 -10.06 -5.76 -9.47
N SER A 13 -10.36 -6.83 -8.70
CA SER A 13 -11.72 -7.22 -8.38
C SER A 13 -12.19 -6.43 -7.13
N PRO A 14 -13.42 -5.86 -7.13
CA PRO A 14 -13.93 -5.04 -6.03
C PRO A 14 -14.47 -5.93 -4.89
N THR A 15 -13.59 -6.69 -4.25
CA THR A 15 -13.92 -7.71 -3.24
C THR A 15 -13.56 -7.29 -1.81
N GLY A 16 -13.37 -5.99 -1.58
CA GLY A 16 -13.03 -5.38 -0.29
C GLY A 16 -11.85 -4.42 -0.38
N ALA A 17 -11.22 -4.16 0.75
CA ALA A 17 -10.08 -3.24 0.84
C ALA A 17 -8.90 -3.69 -0.03
N LEU A 18 -8.28 -2.72 -0.69
CA LEU A 18 -7.08 -2.96 -1.50
C LEU A 18 -5.87 -3.21 -0.60
N HIS A 19 -5.31 -4.41 -0.67
CA HIS A 19 -4.08 -4.75 0.04
C HIS A 19 -2.86 -4.03 -0.58
N ILE A 20 -1.86 -3.65 0.24
CA ILE A 20 -0.64 -2.98 -0.24
C ILE A 20 0.12 -3.76 -1.32
N GLY A 21 -0.03 -5.07 -1.38
CA GLY A 21 0.48 -5.87 -2.51
C GLY A 21 -0.14 -5.48 -3.84
N GLY A 22 -1.45 -5.19 -3.85
CA GLY A 22 -2.14 -4.62 -5.01
C GLY A 22 -1.69 -3.20 -5.32
N VAL A 23 -1.51 -2.37 -4.29
CA VAL A 23 -0.96 -1.02 -4.44
C VAL A 23 0.42 -1.05 -5.09
N ARG A 24 1.32 -1.94 -4.63
CA ARG A 24 2.64 -2.11 -5.24
C ARG A 24 2.54 -2.54 -6.71
N THR A 25 1.63 -3.45 -7.04
CA THR A 25 1.41 -3.86 -8.43
C THR A 25 0.96 -2.68 -9.29
N ALA A 26 0.02 -1.87 -8.81
CA ALA A 26 -0.40 -0.64 -9.50
C ALA A 26 0.74 0.37 -9.64
N LEU A 27 1.54 0.55 -8.59
CA LEU A 27 2.71 1.43 -8.61
C LEU A 27 3.72 1.00 -9.69
N TYR A 28 4.04 -0.29 -9.78
CA TYR A 28 5.00 -0.76 -10.80
C TYR A 28 4.47 -0.58 -12.23
N ASN A 29 3.17 -0.80 -12.44
CA ASN A 29 2.53 -0.46 -13.71
C ASN A 29 2.61 1.05 -14.00
N TYR A 30 2.35 1.89 -13.00
CA TYR A 30 2.45 3.34 -13.11
C TYR A 30 3.88 3.78 -13.47
N LEU A 31 4.89 3.31 -12.73
CA LEU A 31 6.28 3.66 -12.97
C LEU A 31 6.72 3.26 -14.38
N PHE A 32 6.36 2.05 -14.80
CA PHE A 32 6.67 1.55 -16.14
C PHE A 32 5.98 2.36 -17.23
N ALA A 33 4.69 2.67 -17.09
CA ALA A 33 3.96 3.49 -18.05
C ALA A 33 4.59 4.89 -18.17
N ARG A 34 4.83 5.56 -17.05
CA ARG A 34 5.37 6.93 -17.05
C ARG A 34 6.78 7.00 -17.62
N GLN A 35 7.62 6.00 -17.37
CA GLN A 35 8.98 5.94 -17.94
C GLN A 35 8.98 5.85 -19.45
N HIS A 36 7.95 5.21 -20.04
CA HIS A 36 7.85 4.95 -21.48
C HIS A 36 6.82 5.86 -22.19
N ASP A 37 6.39 6.96 -21.56
CA ASP A 37 5.32 7.84 -22.07
C ASP A 37 4.06 7.05 -22.49
N GLY A 38 3.77 6.00 -21.73
CA GLY A 38 2.67 5.07 -21.96
C GLY A 38 1.43 5.38 -21.13
N ASP A 39 0.39 4.55 -21.30
CA ASP A 39 -0.88 4.69 -20.60
C ASP A 39 -1.04 3.64 -19.49
N LEU A 40 -1.62 4.07 -18.37
CA LEU A 40 -2.08 3.21 -17.28
C LEU A 40 -3.60 3.14 -17.29
N ILE A 41 -4.15 1.95 -17.49
CA ILE A 41 -5.59 1.69 -17.55
C ILE A 41 -6.10 1.20 -16.19
N PHE A 42 -7.25 1.72 -15.75
CA PHE A 42 -7.97 1.22 -14.58
C PHE A 42 -9.20 0.43 -15.02
N ARG A 43 -9.17 -0.89 -14.84
CA ARG A 43 -10.25 -1.81 -15.19
C ARG A 43 -10.78 -2.51 -13.94
N ILE A 44 -12.10 -2.63 -13.81
CA ILE A 44 -12.74 -3.38 -12.72
C ILE A 44 -13.13 -4.77 -13.20
N GLU A 45 -12.61 -5.79 -12.53
CA GLU A 45 -12.88 -7.21 -12.81
C GLU A 45 -13.96 -7.73 -11.85
N ASP A 46 -15.23 -7.48 -12.19
CA ASP A 46 -16.43 -7.74 -11.41
C ASP A 46 -17.33 -8.85 -12.01
N THR A 47 -16.73 -9.80 -12.72
CA THR A 47 -17.48 -10.93 -13.32
C THR A 47 -18.05 -11.91 -12.27
N ASP A 48 -17.55 -11.91 -11.04
CA ASP A 48 -18.06 -12.70 -9.92
C ASP A 48 -18.88 -11.83 -8.96
N SER A 49 -20.18 -11.77 -9.22
CA SER A 49 -21.13 -10.96 -8.43
C SER A 49 -21.24 -11.42 -6.95
N HIS A 50 -20.93 -12.67 -6.64
CA HIS A 50 -20.99 -13.21 -5.28
C HIS A 50 -19.86 -12.65 -4.38
N ARG A 51 -18.80 -12.14 -4.97
CA ARG A 51 -17.65 -11.58 -4.26
C ARG A 51 -17.63 -10.05 -4.24
N PHE A 52 -18.64 -9.41 -4.84
CA PHE A 52 -18.74 -7.96 -4.83
C PHE A 52 -18.95 -7.43 -3.40
N VAL A 53 -18.20 -6.39 -3.03
CA VAL A 53 -18.32 -5.71 -1.74
C VAL A 53 -18.63 -4.24 -2.00
N PRO A 54 -19.79 -3.72 -1.51
CA PRO A 54 -20.13 -2.30 -1.64
C PRO A 54 -19.04 -1.39 -1.08
N GLY A 55 -18.76 -0.28 -1.77
CA GLY A 55 -17.74 0.70 -1.37
C GLY A 55 -16.30 0.31 -1.70
N ALA A 56 -16.04 -0.90 -2.21
CA ALA A 56 -14.68 -1.34 -2.52
C ALA A 56 -14.08 -0.56 -3.70
N GLU A 57 -14.87 -0.22 -4.71
CA GLU A 57 -14.40 0.54 -5.87
C GLU A 57 -14.02 1.97 -5.47
N GLU A 58 -14.89 2.65 -4.73
CA GLU A 58 -14.65 4.00 -4.20
C GLU A 58 -13.42 4.03 -3.30
N TYR A 59 -13.25 3.00 -2.46
CA TYR A 59 -12.07 2.83 -1.62
C TYR A 59 -10.78 2.73 -2.44
N ILE A 60 -10.79 1.95 -3.53
CA ILE A 60 -9.63 1.79 -4.41
C ILE A 60 -9.28 3.13 -5.06
N LEU A 61 -10.26 3.85 -5.59
CA LEU A 61 -10.05 5.16 -6.22
C LEU A 61 -9.51 6.20 -5.23
N GLU A 62 -10.07 6.28 -4.02
CA GLU A 62 -9.60 7.18 -2.97
C GLU A 62 -8.18 6.83 -2.52
N SER A 63 -7.85 5.53 -2.46
CA SER A 63 -6.50 5.07 -2.13
C SER A 63 -5.46 5.59 -3.13
N PHE A 64 -5.73 5.48 -4.41
CA PHE A 64 -4.82 5.97 -5.45
C PHE A 64 -4.76 7.48 -5.52
N LYS A 65 -5.88 8.17 -5.28
CA LYS A 65 -5.90 9.62 -5.16
C LYS A 65 -5.00 10.10 -4.02
N TRP A 66 -5.07 9.46 -2.86
CA TRP A 66 -4.20 9.78 -1.72
C TRP A 66 -2.73 9.51 -2.03
N LEU A 67 -2.42 8.42 -2.74
CA LEU A 67 -1.05 8.05 -3.13
C LEU A 67 -0.49 8.85 -4.31
N GLY A 68 -1.31 9.67 -4.98
CA GLY A 68 -0.87 10.44 -6.14
C GLY A 68 -0.66 9.60 -7.41
N ILE A 69 -1.25 8.40 -7.49
CA ILE A 69 -1.23 7.55 -8.67
C ILE A 69 -2.41 7.90 -9.57
N HIS A 70 -2.13 8.32 -10.80
CA HIS A 70 -3.13 8.74 -11.78
C HIS A 70 -3.26 7.74 -12.90
N PHE A 71 -4.50 7.45 -13.30
CA PHE A 71 -4.83 6.62 -14.46
C PHE A 71 -5.17 7.49 -15.66
N ASP A 72 -4.80 7.04 -16.85
CA ASP A 72 -5.04 7.76 -18.11
C ASP A 72 -6.39 7.39 -18.72
N GLU A 73 -6.82 6.16 -18.47
CA GLU A 73 -8.02 5.56 -19.06
C GLU A 73 -8.66 4.59 -18.06
N GLY A 74 -9.97 4.43 -18.08
CA GLY A 74 -10.63 3.43 -17.24
C GLY A 74 -11.90 3.91 -16.57
N VAL A 75 -12.36 3.14 -15.57
CA VAL A 75 -13.52 3.50 -14.75
C VAL A 75 -13.29 4.85 -14.10
N SER A 76 -14.23 5.78 -14.27
CA SER A 76 -14.18 7.17 -13.79
C SER A 76 -13.16 8.08 -14.50
N PHE A 77 -12.36 7.56 -15.44
CA PHE A 77 -11.37 8.33 -16.22
C PHE A 77 -11.78 8.49 -17.68
N GLY A 78 -12.70 7.65 -18.19
CA GLY A 78 -13.07 7.62 -19.60
C GLY A 78 -12.02 6.95 -20.46
N GLY A 79 -12.04 7.21 -21.77
CA GLY A 79 -11.16 6.65 -22.77
C GLY A 79 -11.90 5.99 -23.92
N GLU A 80 -11.16 5.46 -24.91
CA GLU A 80 -11.71 4.98 -26.17
C GLU A 80 -12.08 3.48 -26.16
N HIS A 81 -11.66 2.72 -25.14
CA HIS A 81 -11.78 1.25 -25.08
C HIS A 81 -12.87 0.77 -24.11
N GLY A 82 -13.75 1.70 -23.65
CA GLY A 82 -14.81 1.37 -22.72
C GLY A 82 -15.87 0.39 -23.27
N PRO A 83 -16.74 -0.11 -22.38
CA PRO A 83 -16.75 0.07 -20.94
C PRO A 83 -15.59 -0.63 -20.20
N TYR A 84 -15.24 -0.14 -18.98
CA TYR A 84 -14.07 -0.65 -18.23
C TYR A 84 -14.45 -1.52 -17.03
N ARG A 85 -15.76 -1.75 -16.79
CA ARG A 85 -16.26 -2.80 -15.89
C ARG A 85 -16.57 -4.04 -16.69
N GLN A 86 -16.07 -5.18 -16.29
CA GLN A 86 -16.27 -6.42 -17.02
C GLN A 86 -17.74 -6.84 -17.07
N SER A 87 -18.52 -6.59 -16.01
CA SER A 87 -19.95 -6.85 -16.00
C SER A 87 -20.76 -6.09 -17.06
N GLU A 88 -20.23 -5.00 -17.60
CA GLU A 88 -20.85 -4.17 -18.64
C GLU A 88 -20.47 -4.64 -20.07
N ARG A 89 -19.62 -5.67 -20.21
CA ARG A 89 -19.04 -6.11 -21.48
C ARG A 89 -19.61 -7.45 -21.98
N ARG A 90 -20.75 -7.89 -21.49
CA ARG A 90 -21.35 -9.21 -21.79
C ARG A 90 -21.41 -9.53 -23.28
N GLU A 91 -21.93 -8.63 -24.10
CA GLU A 91 -22.06 -8.86 -25.54
C GLU A 91 -20.71 -8.99 -26.26
N ILE A 92 -19.70 -8.29 -25.77
CA ILE A 92 -18.32 -8.45 -26.27
C ILE A 92 -17.84 -9.87 -26.00
N TYR A 93 -17.97 -10.36 -24.77
CA TYR A 93 -17.52 -11.69 -24.41
C TYR A 93 -18.26 -12.80 -25.13
N LYS A 94 -19.60 -12.69 -25.31
CA LYS A 94 -20.40 -13.64 -26.08
C LYS A 94 -19.84 -13.81 -27.50
N LYS A 95 -19.49 -12.71 -28.16
CA LYS A 95 -18.87 -12.74 -29.50
C LYS A 95 -17.59 -13.57 -29.52
N TYR A 96 -16.69 -13.38 -28.55
CA TYR A 96 -15.42 -14.07 -28.51
C TYR A 96 -15.56 -15.52 -28.05
N VAL A 97 -16.52 -15.84 -27.19
CA VAL A 97 -16.89 -17.23 -26.88
C VAL A 97 -17.33 -17.95 -28.16
N GLN A 98 -18.19 -17.33 -28.97
CA GLN A 98 -18.69 -17.90 -30.21
C GLN A 98 -17.57 -18.18 -31.20
N ILE A 99 -16.59 -17.29 -31.32
CA ILE A 99 -15.42 -17.50 -32.16
C ILE A 99 -14.64 -18.76 -31.74
N LEU A 100 -14.44 -18.97 -30.42
CA LEU A 100 -13.73 -20.17 -29.95
C LEU A 100 -14.51 -21.45 -30.16
N LEU A 101 -15.84 -21.42 -30.10
CA LEU A 101 -16.70 -22.56 -30.38
C LEU A 101 -16.65 -22.88 -31.89
N GLU A 102 -16.76 -21.91 -32.78
CA GLU A 102 -16.77 -22.06 -34.23
C GLU A 102 -15.42 -22.58 -34.75
N ASN A 103 -14.32 -22.11 -34.19
CA ASN A 103 -12.99 -22.60 -34.59
C ASN A 103 -12.56 -23.90 -33.90
N GLY A 104 -13.44 -24.50 -33.09
CA GLY A 104 -13.21 -25.78 -32.40
C GLY A 104 -12.17 -25.73 -31.29
N LYS A 105 -11.84 -24.51 -30.79
CA LYS A 105 -10.92 -24.30 -29.66
C LYS A 105 -11.61 -24.32 -28.30
N ALA A 106 -12.95 -24.33 -28.29
CA ALA A 106 -13.75 -24.48 -27.10
C ALA A 106 -14.94 -25.41 -27.35
N TYR A 107 -15.57 -25.87 -26.30
CA TYR A 107 -16.73 -26.76 -26.37
C TYR A 107 -17.68 -26.49 -25.19
N ILE A 108 -18.97 -26.85 -25.39
CA ILE A 108 -20.03 -26.71 -24.38
C ILE A 108 -20.03 -27.92 -23.48
N ALA A 109 -20.15 -27.73 -22.17
CA ALA A 109 -20.22 -28.79 -21.18
C ALA A 109 -21.43 -28.60 -20.27
N PHE A 110 -22.16 -29.68 -19.99
CA PHE A 110 -23.40 -29.73 -19.22
C PHE A 110 -23.28 -30.40 -17.87
N ASP A 111 -22.07 -30.87 -17.49
CA ASP A 111 -21.83 -31.50 -16.22
C ASP A 111 -22.16 -30.56 -15.06
N THR A 112 -22.96 -31.03 -14.10
CA THR A 112 -23.31 -30.24 -12.92
C THR A 112 -22.19 -30.30 -11.87
N PRO A 113 -22.18 -29.39 -10.89
CA PRO A 113 -21.23 -29.47 -9.76
C PRO A 113 -21.24 -30.82 -9.06
N GLU A 114 -22.43 -31.39 -8.87
CA GLU A 114 -22.62 -32.71 -8.22
C GLU A 114 -22.01 -33.84 -9.04
N GLU A 115 -22.21 -33.82 -10.37
CA GLU A 115 -21.60 -34.80 -11.29
C GLU A 115 -20.06 -34.68 -11.29
N LEU A 116 -19.54 -33.48 -11.22
CA LEU A 116 -18.09 -33.21 -11.12
C LEU A 116 -17.54 -33.71 -9.78
N ASP A 117 -18.26 -33.48 -8.67
CA ASP A 117 -17.86 -33.98 -7.35
C ASP A 117 -17.89 -35.49 -7.26
N ALA A 118 -18.87 -36.15 -7.88
CA ALA A 118 -18.91 -37.59 -8.02
C ALA A 118 -17.67 -38.12 -8.77
N LYS A 119 -17.27 -37.45 -9.86
CA LYS A 119 -16.06 -37.84 -10.61
C LYS A 119 -14.77 -37.61 -9.83
N ARG A 120 -14.68 -36.55 -9.03
CA ARG A 120 -13.55 -36.32 -8.11
C ARG A 120 -13.45 -37.40 -7.02
N ALA A 121 -14.58 -37.92 -6.58
CA ALA A 121 -14.61 -39.04 -5.60
C ALA A 121 -14.21 -40.37 -6.25
N GLU A 122 -14.54 -40.57 -7.53
CA GLU A 122 -14.27 -41.79 -8.28
C GLU A 122 -12.81 -41.86 -8.80
N ILE A 123 -12.27 -40.74 -9.27
CA ILE A 123 -10.95 -40.68 -9.93
C ILE A 123 -10.01 -39.82 -9.08
N ALA A 124 -8.94 -40.45 -8.61
CA ALA A 124 -7.89 -39.72 -7.87
C ALA A 124 -7.27 -38.62 -8.71
N ASN A 125 -7.16 -37.39 -8.17
CA ASN A 125 -6.65 -36.22 -8.83
C ASN A 125 -7.40 -35.87 -10.14
N PHE A 126 -8.72 -36.10 -10.17
CA PHE A 126 -9.54 -35.77 -11.34
C PHE A 126 -9.34 -34.30 -11.75
N GLN A 127 -9.02 -34.11 -13.03
CA GLN A 127 -9.05 -32.84 -13.74
C GLN A 127 -9.94 -32.99 -14.97
N TYR A 128 -10.61 -31.91 -15.36
CA TYR A 128 -11.37 -31.90 -16.61
C TYR A 128 -10.42 -31.49 -17.72
N ASP A 129 -9.81 -32.47 -18.40
CA ASP A 129 -8.71 -32.28 -19.36
C ASP A 129 -8.84 -33.21 -20.57
N ALA A 130 -7.80 -33.25 -21.42
CA ALA A 130 -7.76 -34.07 -22.61
C ALA A 130 -7.99 -35.56 -22.33
N SER A 131 -7.61 -36.08 -21.16
CA SER A 131 -7.75 -37.49 -20.79
C SER A 131 -9.14 -37.84 -20.27
N THR A 132 -9.86 -36.91 -19.70
CA THR A 132 -11.13 -37.11 -18.99
C THR A 132 -12.35 -36.58 -19.73
N ARG A 133 -12.19 -35.53 -20.57
CA ARG A 133 -13.31 -34.88 -21.28
C ARG A 133 -14.14 -35.84 -22.13
N GLY A 134 -13.52 -36.95 -22.62
CA GLY A 134 -14.19 -37.98 -23.42
C GLY A 134 -15.19 -38.85 -22.64
N MET A 135 -15.14 -38.80 -21.29
CA MET A 135 -16.08 -39.52 -20.41
C MET A 135 -17.10 -38.58 -19.76
N MET A 136 -17.07 -37.32 -20.10
CA MET A 136 -17.90 -36.26 -19.53
C MET A 136 -19.03 -35.85 -20.48
N ARG A 137 -20.03 -35.16 -19.95
CA ARG A 137 -21.24 -34.76 -20.66
C ARG A 137 -21.05 -33.39 -21.37
N ASN A 138 -20.55 -33.44 -22.59
CA ASN A 138 -20.22 -32.21 -23.36
C ASN A 138 -20.45 -32.37 -24.85
N SER A 139 -20.35 -31.28 -25.60
CA SER A 139 -20.59 -31.24 -27.03
C SER A 139 -19.58 -32.02 -27.91
N LEU A 140 -18.50 -32.55 -27.32
CA LEU A 140 -17.57 -33.47 -28.00
C LEU A 140 -18.01 -34.92 -27.90
N THR A 141 -18.84 -35.27 -26.89
CA THR A 141 -19.30 -36.62 -26.59
C THR A 141 -20.77 -36.85 -26.88
N MET A 142 -21.55 -35.80 -27.07
CA MET A 142 -23.00 -35.82 -27.30
C MET A 142 -23.31 -35.55 -28.77
N PRO A 143 -24.42 -36.12 -29.33
CA PRO A 143 -24.93 -35.73 -30.64
C PRO A 143 -25.27 -34.25 -30.68
N LYS A 144 -25.04 -33.62 -31.83
CA LYS A 144 -25.29 -32.17 -31.99
C LYS A 144 -26.75 -31.80 -31.74
N GLU A 145 -27.69 -32.63 -32.21
CA GLU A 145 -29.11 -32.45 -32.04
C GLU A 145 -29.52 -32.44 -30.56
N GLU A 146 -28.88 -33.24 -29.72
CA GLU A 146 -29.13 -33.29 -28.27
C GLU A 146 -28.57 -32.01 -27.61
N VAL A 147 -27.37 -31.56 -28.00
CA VAL A 147 -26.76 -30.32 -27.51
C VAL A 147 -27.66 -29.14 -27.86
N ASP A 148 -28.11 -29.04 -29.10
CA ASP A 148 -28.97 -27.94 -29.58
C ASP A 148 -30.33 -27.95 -28.86
N ALA A 149 -30.91 -29.13 -28.58
CA ALA A 149 -32.15 -29.28 -27.83
C ALA A 149 -31.99 -28.80 -26.38
N LEU A 150 -30.94 -29.20 -25.69
CA LEU A 150 -30.66 -28.77 -24.30
C LEU A 150 -30.49 -27.24 -24.20
N ILE A 151 -29.81 -26.64 -25.18
CA ILE A 151 -29.64 -25.17 -25.22
C ILE A 151 -31.00 -24.51 -25.45
N ALA A 152 -31.82 -25.03 -26.38
CA ALA A 152 -33.14 -24.49 -26.68
C ALA A 152 -34.11 -24.62 -25.49
N GLU A 153 -33.98 -25.65 -24.66
CA GLU A 153 -34.69 -25.85 -23.41
C GLU A 153 -34.22 -24.93 -22.28
N GLY A 154 -33.20 -24.13 -22.48
CA GLY A 154 -32.61 -23.22 -21.47
C GLY A 154 -31.77 -23.96 -20.41
N LYS A 155 -31.26 -25.15 -20.71
CA LYS A 155 -30.36 -25.87 -19.83
C LYS A 155 -29.06 -25.06 -19.65
N GLN A 156 -28.67 -24.85 -18.40
CA GLN A 156 -27.41 -24.16 -18.09
C GLN A 156 -26.20 -24.99 -18.52
N TYR A 157 -25.21 -24.31 -19.06
CA TYR A 157 -23.96 -24.90 -19.51
C TYR A 157 -22.77 -23.98 -19.23
N VAL A 158 -21.58 -24.53 -19.33
CA VAL A 158 -20.34 -23.77 -19.36
C VAL A 158 -19.63 -24.01 -20.69
N VAL A 159 -18.82 -23.06 -21.10
CA VAL A 159 -17.89 -23.22 -22.22
C VAL A 159 -16.49 -23.46 -21.67
N ARG A 160 -15.88 -24.55 -22.09
CA ARG A 160 -14.52 -24.94 -21.70
C ARG A 160 -13.55 -24.75 -22.83
N PHE A 161 -12.34 -24.31 -22.50
CA PHE A 161 -11.23 -24.26 -23.46
C PHE A 161 -10.77 -25.68 -23.78
N LYS A 162 -10.62 -25.99 -25.05
CA LYS A 162 -10.14 -27.29 -25.51
C LYS A 162 -8.63 -27.28 -25.65
N ILE A 163 -7.94 -27.78 -24.62
CA ILE A 163 -6.48 -27.84 -24.61
C ILE A 163 -6.01 -29.15 -25.26
N GLU A 164 -5.12 -29.05 -26.28
CA GLU A 164 -4.47 -30.22 -26.84
C GLU A 164 -3.26 -30.59 -25.97
N PRO A 165 -3.07 -31.90 -25.63
CA PRO A 165 -1.97 -32.34 -24.80
C PRO A 165 -0.64 -32.40 -25.54
N ASN A 166 0.47 -32.58 -24.81
CA ASN A 166 1.81 -32.84 -25.29
C ASN A 166 2.48 -31.67 -26.08
N GLU A 167 2.05 -30.44 -25.81
CA GLU A 167 2.70 -29.23 -26.31
C GLU A 167 3.50 -28.53 -25.20
N ASP A 168 4.75 -28.19 -25.47
CA ASP A 168 5.54 -27.33 -24.58
C ASP A 168 5.19 -25.87 -24.81
N VAL A 169 4.39 -25.30 -23.94
CA VAL A 169 3.97 -23.89 -23.97
C VAL A 169 5.04 -23.03 -23.33
N ARG A 170 5.60 -22.11 -24.11
CA ARG A 170 6.65 -21.18 -23.66
C ARG A 170 6.04 -19.84 -23.28
N VAL A 171 6.39 -19.38 -22.09
CA VAL A 171 6.08 -18.04 -21.61
C VAL A 171 7.39 -17.31 -21.39
N ASN A 172 7.64 -16.28 -22.18
CA ASN A 172 8.78 -15.40 -21.96
C ASN A 172 8.37 -14.30 -20.95
N ASP A 173 8.89 -14.40 -19.74
CA ASP A 173 8.59 -13.47 -18.68
C ASP A 173 9.76 -12.52 -18.45
N LEU A 174 9.51 -11.21 -18.42
CA LEU A 174 10.55 -10.18 -18.31
C LEU A 174 11.31 -10.25 -16.99
N ILE A 175 10.72 -10.83 -15.93
CA ILE A 175 11.33 -10.96 -14.61
C ILE A 175 11.83 -12.39 -14.40
N ARG A 176 10.99 -13.39 -14.72
CA ARG A 176 11.27 -14.80 -14.43
C ARG A 176 12.16 -15.48 -15.47
N GLY A 177 12.23 -14.88 -16.66
CA GLY A 177 12.84 -15.52 -17.84
C GLY A 177 11.90 -16.50 -18.52
N GLU A 178 12.42 -17.41 -19.30
CA GLU A 178 11.62 -18.42 -19.99
C GLU A 178 11.04 -19.45 -19.02
N VAL A 179 9.71 -19.59 -19.04
CA VAL A 179 8.95 -20.61 -18.30
C VAL A 179 8.32 -21.56 -19.33
N ILE A 180 8.58 -22.85 -19.22
CA ILE A 180 8.06 -23.89 -20.13
C ILE A 180 7.14 -24.81 -19.33
N ILE A 181 5.90 -24.94 -19.77
CA ILE A 181 4.91 -25.84 -19.18
C ILE A 181 4.34 -26.75 -20.27
N ASN A 182 4.35 -28.04 -20.04
CA ASN A 182 3.70 -28.98 -20.96
C ASN A 182 2.18 -28.92 -20.79
N SER A 183 1.46 -28.76 -21.92
CA SER A 183 -0.01 -28.59 -21.92
C SER A 183 -0.77 -29.79 -21.34
N SER A 184 -0.16 -30.96 -21.26
CA SER A 184 -0.78 -32.17 -20.67
C SER A 184 -1.12 -32.04 -19.18
N ILE A 185 -0.53 -31.06 -18.48
CA ILE A 185 -0.85 -30.80 -17.07
C ILE A 185 -1.93 -29.72 -16.89
N LEU A 186 -2.38 -29.11 -17.98
CA LEU A 186 -3.40 -28.06 -17.94
C LEU A 186 -4.78 -28.69 -18.08
N ASP A 187 -5.72 -28.22 -17.28
CA ASP A 187 -7.12 -28.59 -17.37
C ASP A 187 -7.89 -27.67 -18.35
N ASP A 188 -8.95 -28.21 -18.94
CA ASP A 188 -9.87 -27.46 -19.82
C ASP A 188 -10.69 -26.47 -18.99
N LYS A 189 -10.08 -25.32 -18.69
CA LYS A 189 -10.69 -24.28 -17.85
C LYS A 189 -12.03 -23.81 -18.39
N VAL A 190 -12.96 -23.56 -17.49
CA VAL A 190 -14.21 -22.87 -17.82
C VAL A 190 -13.85 -21.44 -18.25
N LEU A 191 -14.31 -21.08 -19.42
CA LEU A 191 -14.14 -19.74 -19.99
C LEU A 191 -15.38 -18.86 -19.85
N TYR A 192 -16.57 -19.48 -19.88
CA TYR A 192 -17.85 -18.80 -19.86
C TYR A 192 -18.94 -19.62 -19.17
N LYS A 193 -19.87 -18.95 -18.49
CA LYS A 193 -21.01 -19.53 -17.81
C LYS A 193 -22.30 -18.97 -18.40
N SER A 194 -23.17 -19.82 -18.92
CA SER A 194 -24.46 -19.40 -19.48
C SER A 194 -25.42 -18.84 -18.40
N ALA A 195 -25.27 -19.30 -17.16
CA ALA A 195 -26.11 -18.85 -16.05
C ALA A 195 -25.99 -17.36 -15.74
N ASP A 196 -24.75 -16.85 -15.79
CA ASP A 196 -24.44 -15.46 -15.46
C ASP A 196 -24.31 -14.60 -16.72
N GLU A 197 -24.23 -15.25 -17.89
CA GLU A 197 -23.86 -14.65 -19.18
C GLU A 197 -22.53 -13.89 -19.12
N LEU A 198 -21.62 -14.35 -18.29
CA LEU A 198 -20.32 -13.74 -18.04
C LEU A 198 -19.17 -14.76 -18.22
N PRO A 199 -18.00 -14.28 -18.68
CA PRO A 199 -16.82 -15.09 -18.73
C PRO A 199 -16.22 -15.31 -17.33
N THR A 200 -15.35 -16.31 -17.25
CA THR A 200 -14.41 -16.39 -16.13
C THR A 200 -13.24 -15.44 -16.36
N TYR A 201 -12.41 -15.23 -15.33
CA TYR A 201 -11.21 -14.41 -15.39
C TYR A 201 -10.34 -14.68 -16.63
N HIS A 202 -10.14 -15.94 -16.99
CA HIS A 202 -9.23 -16.31 -18.06
C HIS A 202 -9.62 -15.73 -19.42
N LEU A 203 -10.89 -15.84 -19.80
CA LEU A 203 -11.37 -15.28 -21.07
C LEU A 203 -11.50 -13.76 -21.00
N ALA A 204 -12.08 -13.23 -19.91
CA ALA A 204 -12.28 -11.80 -19.74
C ALA A 204 -10.96 -11.03 -19.82
N ASN A 205 -9.94 -11.51 -19.13
CA ASN A 205 -8.61 -10.90 -19.09
C ASN A 205 -7.98 -10.82 -20.49
N ILE A 206 -8.00 -11.91 -21.26
CA ILE A 206 -7.41 -11.99 -22.60
C ILE A 206 -8.14 -11.08 -23.58
N VAL A 207 -9.47 -11.14 -23.59
CA VAL A 207 -10.28 -10.32 -24.51
C VAL A 207 -10.10 -8.83 -24.22
N ASP A 208 -10.10 -8.46 -22.93
CA ASP A 208 -9.97 -7.06 -22.55
C ASP A 208 -8.54 -6.54 -22.79
N ASP A 209 -7.51 -7.31 -22.45
CA ASP A 209 -6.13 -6.93 -22.71
C ASP A 209 -5.88 -6.74 -24.21
N HIS A 210 -6.47 -7.60 -25.07
CA HIS A 210 -6.39 -7.43 -26.52
C HIS A 210 -7.12 -6.19 -27.02
N LEU A 211 -8.38 -6.00 -26.62
CA LEU A 211 -9.23 -4.89 -27.09
C LEU A 211 -8.79 -3.53 -26.54
N MET A 212 -8.17 -3.51 -25.37
CA MET A 212 -7.60 -2.30 -24.76
C MET A 212 -6.15 -2.07 -25.15
N GLU A 213 -5.64 -2.87 -26.09
CA GLU A 213 -4.29 -2.76 -26.67
C GLU A 213 -3.18 -2.83 -25.60
N VAL A 214 -3.37 -3.61 -24.54
CA VAL A 214 -2.38 -3.80 -23.48
C VAL A 214 -1.10 -4.41 -24.06
N SER A 215 0.02 -3.73 -23.88
CA SER A 215 1.33 -4.14 -24.38
C SER A 215 2.11 -5.00 -23.39
N HIS A 216 1.93 -4.75 -22.09
CA HIS A 216 2.61 -5.46 -21.01
C HIS A 216 1.64 -5.80 -19.90
N VAL A 217 1.67 -7.05 -19.45
CA VAL A 217 0.90 -7.56 -18.31
C VAL A 217 1.83 -7.69 -17.11
N ILE A 218 1.85 -6.66 -16.27
CA ILE A 218 2.61 -6.63 -15.02
C ILE A 218 1.66 -6.97 -13.88
N ARG A 219 1.86 -8.15 -13.24
CA ARG A 219 0.94 -8.66 -12.20
C ARG A 219 1.68 -9.53 -11.18
N GLY A 220 1.02 -9.91 -10.08
CA GLY A 220 1.60 -10.79 -9.06
C GLY A 220 1.90 -12.20 -9.58
N GLU A 221 2.95 -12.82 -9.06
CA GLU A 221 3.40 -14.17 -9.45
C GLU A 221 2.39 -15.29 -9.14
N GLU A 222 1.38 -15.03 -8.32
CA GLU A 222 0.25 -15.95 -8.11
C GLU A 222 -0.49 -16.30 -9.40
N TRP A 223 -0.37 -15.46 -10.42
CA TRP A 223 -0.96 -15.66 -11.75
C TRP A 223 -0.03 -16.34 -12.77
N LEU A 224 1.23 -16.58 -12.40
CA LEU A 224 2.18 -17.26 -13.29
C LEU A 224 1.70 -18.66 -13.74
N PRO A 225 1.07 -19.48 -12.90
CA PRO A 225 0.52 -20.78 -13.34
C PRO A 225 -0.57 -20.66 -14.42
N SER A 226 -1.23 -19.52 -14.55
CA SER A 226 -2.24 -19.26 -15.58
C SER A 226 -1.64 -18.74 -16.90
N ALA A 227 -0.40 -18.30 -16.92
CA ALA A 227 0.22 -17.70 -18.09
C ALA A 227 0.29 -18.65 -19.30
N PRO A 228 0.60 -19.96 -19.17
CA PRO A 228 0.55 -20.88 -20.30
C PRO A 228 -0.84 -21.00 -20.94
N LEU A 229 -1.89 -21.06 -20.12
CA LEU A 229 -3.28 -21.05 -20.59
C LEU A 229 -3.58 -19.77 -21.38
N HIS A 230 -3.12 -18.62 -20.89
CA HIS A 230 -3.31 -17.33 -21.55
C HIS A 230 -2.59 -17.30 -22.91
N VAL A 231 -1.35 -17.79 -23.01
CA VAL A 231 -0.63 -17.92 -24.29
C VAL A 231 -1.43 -18.79 -25.27
N LEU A 232 -1.96 -19.92 -24.83
CA LEU A 232 -2.80 -20.79 -25.66
C LEU A 232 -4.09 -20.10 -26.13
N LEU A 233 -4.70 -19.26 -25.29
CA LEU A 233 -5.89 -18.48 -25.65
C LEU A 233 -5.55 -17.42 -26.71
N TYR A 234 -4.45 -16.68 -26.58
CA TYR A 234 -3.98 -15.74 -27.63
C TYR A 234 -3.80 -16.44 -28.96
N ARG A 235 -3.16 -17.63 -28.97
CA ARG A 235 -3.01 -18.46 -30.18
C ARG A 235 -4.34 -18.94 -30.74
N ALA A 236 -5.29 -19.33 -29.87
CA ALA A 236 -6.61 -19.80 -30.31
C ALA A 236 -7.41 -18.70 -31.00
N PHE A 237 -7.18 -17.44 -30.66
CA PHE A 237 -7.75 -16.29 -31.35
C PHE A 237 -6.94 -15.81 -32.56
N GLY A 238 -5.73 -16.32 -32.77
CA GLY A 238 -4.81 -15.80 -33.82
C GLY A 238 -4.21 -14.44 -33.45
N TRP A 239 -4.05 -14.14 -32.18
CA TRP A 239 -3.57 -12.85 -31.65
C TRP A 239 -2.11 -12.89 -31.18
N GLU A 240 -1.32 -13.79 -31.69
CA GLU A 240 0.09 -13.96 -31.28
C GLU A 240 0.91 -12.68 -31.49
N ASP A 241 0.66 -11.96 -32.59
CA ASP A 241 1.36 -10.71 -32.91
C ASP A 241 1.00 -9.54 -32.00
N THR A 242 -0.14 -9.63 -31.30
CA THR A 242 -0.63 -8.61 -30.36
C THR A 242 -0.61 -9.05 -28.91
N MET A 243 -0.12 -10.26 -28.65
CA MET A 243 0.03 -10.78 -27.29
C MET A 243 0.95 -9.86 -26.48
N PRO A 244 0.54 -9.47 -25.25
CA PRO A 244 1.39 -8.64 -24.39
C PRO A 244 2.63 -9.40 -23.91
N GLU A 245 3.67 -8.68 -23.56
CA GLU A 245 4.76 -9.20 -22.76
C GLU A 245 4.32 -9.40 -21.31
N PHE A 246 4.84 -10.44 -20.66
CA PHE A 246 4.46 -10.77 -19.28
C PHE A 246 5.58 -10.42 -18.30
N ALA A 247 5.20 -9.90 -17.15
CA ALA A 247 6.09 -9.65 -16.01
C ALA A 247 5.39 -10.05 -14.71
N HIS A 248 5.83 -11.13 -14.08
CA HIS A 248 5.26 -11.64 -12.83
C HIS A 248 6.09 -11.20 -11.63
N LEU A 249 5.52 -10.27 -10.85
CA LEU A 249 6.14 -9.65 -9.69
C LEU A 249 6.24 -10.63 -8.50
N PRO A 250 7.33 -10.56 -7.71
CA PRO A 250 7.49 -11.40 -6.53
C PRO A 250 6.41 -11.10 -5.47
N LEU A 251 6.02 -12.11 -4.69
CA LEU A 251 5.12 -11.93 -3.56
C LEU A 251 5.71 -11.00 -2.49
N LEU A 252 4.85 -10.25 -1.81
CA LEU A 252 5.18 -9.69 -0.51
C LEU A 252 5.07 -10.80 0.54
N LEU A 253 6.19 -11.10 1.18
CA LEU A 253 6.26 -12.10 2.22
C LEU A 253 6.08 -11.47 3.60
N LYS A 254 5.48 -12.21 4.52
CA LYS A 254 5.33 -11.77 5.91
C LYS A 254 6.69 -11.56 6.59
N PRO A 255 6.77 -10.66 7.60
CA PRO A 255 8.03 -10.35 8.28
C PRO A 255 8.65 -11.56 8.98
N GLU A 256 7.81 -12.43 9.52
CA GLU A 256 8.22 -13.63 10.27
C GLU A 256 7.71 -14.91 9.59
N GLY A 257 8.60 -15.89 9.48
CA GLY A 257 8.30 -17.18 8.85
C GLY A 257 8.20 -17.08 7.32
N ASN A 258 7.46 -18.02 6.71
CA ASN A 258 7.28 -18.15 5.28
C ASN A 258 5.83 -17.89 4.88
N GLY A 259 5.61 -17.40 3.68
CA GLY A 259 4.28 -17.21 3.08
C GLY A 259 3.96 -15.76 2.77
N LYS A 260 2.86 -15.58 2.04
CA LYS A 260 2.37 -14.27 1.58
C LYS A 260 1.91 -13.43 2.77
N LEU A 261 2.25 -12.14 2.74
CA LEU A 261 1.77 -11.14 3.70
C LEU A 261 0.23 -11.06 3.65
N SER A 262 -0.39 -11.05 4.83
CA SER A 262 -1.84 -11.03 4.98
C SER A 262 -2.30 -10.00 6.02
N LYS A 263 -3.61 -9.67 6.02
CA LYS A 263 -4.23 -8.83 7.05
C LYS A 263 -3.91 -9.33 8.46
N ARG A 264 -3.99 -10.65 8.70
CA ARG A 264 -3.73 -11.25 10.02
C ARG A 264 -2.32 -10.98 10.55
N ASP A 265 -1.33 -10.86 9.64
CA ASP A 265 0.04 -10.52 10.03
C ASP A 265 0.11 -9.07 10.50
N GLY A 266 -0.55 -8.15 9.80
CA GLY A 266 -0.66 -6.74 10.21
C GLY A 266 -1.37 -6.58 11.55
N ASP A 267 -2.53 -7.20 11.73
CA ASP A 267 -3.31 -7.16 12.98
C ASP A 267 -2.48 -7.70 14.16
N ARG A 268 -1.76 -8.79 13.97
CA ARG A 268 -0.91 -9.42 15.01
C ARG A 268 0.30 -8.57 15.39
N LEU A 269 0.94 -7.92 14.43
CA LEU A 269 2.19 -7.18 14.62
C LEU A 269 1.99 -5.66 14.74
N GLY A 270 0.76 -5.20 14.61
CA GLY A 270 0.39 -3.81 14.83
C GLY A 270 0.79 -2.84 13.71
N PHE A 271 0.80 -3.29 12.46
CA PHE A 271 1.06 -2.44 11.30
C PHE A 271 -0.06 -2.54 10.25
N PRO A 272 -0.35 -1.45 9.50
CA PRO A 272 -1.37 -1.48 8.46
C PRO A 272 -0.92 -2.28 7.24
N VAL A 273 -1.87 -2.92 6.55
CA VAL A 273 -1.66 -3.59 5.26
C VAL A 273 -2.57 -3.03 4.17
N PHE A 274 -3.29 -1.95 4.47
CA PHE A 274 -4.19 -1.24 3.57
C PHE A 274 -3.77 0.23 3.46
N PRO A 275 -3.91 0.88 2.30
CA PRO A 275 -3.57 2.30 2.15
C PRO A 275 -4.42 3.23 3.03
N LEU A 276 -5.72 2.95 3.13
CA LEU A 276 -6.68 3.70 3.94
C LEU A 276 -7.38 2.78 4.93
N GLU A 277 -7.95 3.36 5.98
CA GLU A 277 -8.83 2.63 6.89
C GLU A 277 -10.02 2.04 6.12
N TRP A 278 -10.31 0.77 6.39
CA TRP A 278 -11.44 0.08 5.81
C TRP A 278 -12.50 -0.21 6.86
N ARG A 279 -13.71 0.30 6.62
CA ARG A 279 -14.90 0.08 7.47
C ARG A 279 -15.93 -0.71 6.67
N PRO A 280 -15.94 -2.06 6.77
CA PRO A 280 -16.95 -2.87 6.12
C PRO A 280 -18.33 -2.63 6.79
N GLU A 281 -19.42 -2.90 6.07
CA GLU A 281 -20.78 -2.84 6.63
C GLU A 281 -20.95 -3.78 7.84
N SER A 282 -20.24 -4.90 7.83
CA SER A 282 -20.18 -5.85 8.95
C SER A 282 -18.76 -6.33 9.15
N GLY A 283 -18.28 -6.37 10.39
CA GLY A 283 -16.94 -6.83 10.75
C GLY A 283 -16.08 -5.75 11.39
N GLU A 284 -14.81 -6.09 11.60
CA GLU A 284 -13.86 -5.22 12.28
C GLU A 284 -13.28 -4.17 11.33
N VAL A 285 -13.10 -2.97 11.86
CA VAL A 285 -12.36 -1.89 11.18
C VAL A 285 -10.90 -2.31 11.01
N SER A 286 -10.35 -2.09 9.83
CA SER A 286 -8.94 -2.35 9.55
C SER A 286 -8.21 -1.02 9.38
N SER A 287 -7.09 -0.85 10.08
CA SER A 287 -6.27 0.36 10.01
C SER A 287 -5.65 0.56 8.63
N GLY A 288 -5.54 1.83 8.21
CA GLY A 288 -4.87 2.23 6.99
C GLY A 288 -3.54 2.94 7.26
N TYR A 289 -2.68 3.00 6.25
CA TYR A 289 -1.43 3.77 6.31
C TYR A 289 -1.69 5.25 6.56
N ARG A 290 -2.68 5.85 5.87
CA ARG A 290 -3.05 7.25 6.05
C ARG A 290 -3.46 7.55 7.50
N GLU A 291 -4.37 6.79 8.06
CA GLU A 291 -4.88 6.98 9.43
C GLU A 291 -3.84 6.60 10.49
N SER A 292 -2.87 5.76 10.13
CA SER A 292 -1.71 5.48 10.99
C SER A 292 -0.68 6.60 10.99
N GLY A 293 -0.81 7.60 10.11
CA GLY A 293 0.02 8.79 10.07
C GLY A 293 1.20 8.73 9.10
N TYR A 294 1.18 7.78 8.15
CA TYR A 294 2.17 7.74 7.08
C TYR A 294 1.91 8.82 6.04
N LEU A 295 2.98 9.40 5.53
CA LEU A 295 2.94 10.28 4.36
C LEU A 295 2.84 9.45 3.08
N PRO A 296 2.04 9.85 2.09
CA PRO A 296 1.85 9.07 0.86
C PRO A 296 3.16 8.86 0.10
N GLU A 297 4.06 9.85 0.07
CA GLU A 297 5.37 9.76 -0.58
C GLU A 297 6.25 8.70 0.08
N ALA A 298 6.20 8.60 1.40
CA ALA A 298 6.93 7.58 2.17
C ALA A 298 6.42 6.18 1.85
N VAL A 299 5.10 6.00 1.76
CA VAL A 299 4.48 4.72 1.39
C VAL A 299 4.86 4.31 -0.03
N ILE A 300 4.79 5.23 -0.99
CA ILE A 300 5.18 4.99 -2.39
C ILE A 300 6.64 4.55 -2.48
N ASN A 301 7.57 5.29 -1.87
CA ASN A 301 8.99 4.98 -1.93
C ASN A 301 9.29 3.64 -1.23
N PHE A 302 8.72 3.39 -0.07
CA PHE A 302 8.85 2.13 0.64
C PHE A 302 8.35 0.93 -0.19
N LEU A 303 7.14 1.04 -0.78
CA LEU A 303 6.58 -0.02 -1.61
C LEU A 303 7.37 -0.26 -2.90
N ALA A 304 7.94 0.79 -3.49
CA ALA A 304 8.77 0.67 -4.69
C ALA A 304 9.99 -0.24 -4.47
N LEU A 305 10.61 -0.18 -3.30
CA LEU A 305 11.78 -0.99 -2.96
C LEU A 305 11.45 -2.42 -2.48
N LEU A 306 10.17 -2.76 -2.37
CA LEU A 306 9.77 -4.13 -2.02
C LEU A 306 9.78 -5.05 -3.25
N GLY A 307 10.95 -5.57 -3.57
CA GLY A 307 11.18 -6.48 -4.68
C GLY A 307 11.74 -5.83 -5.95
N TRP A 308 12.18 -4.59 -5.86
CA TRP A 308 12.92 -3.87 -6.89
C TRP A 308 14.04 -3.04 -6.23
N ASN A 309 15.09 -2.72 -7.01
CA ASN A 309 16.16 -1.82 -6.57
C ASN A 309 16.64 -0.92 -7.72
N PRO A 310 17.11 0.29 -7.44
CA PRO A 310 17.57 1.24 -8.46
C PRO A 310 18.96 0.90 -9.05
N GLY A 311 19.63 -0.13 -8.55
CA GLY A 311 20.97 -0.53 -8.95
C GLY A 311 22.09 0.32 -8.34
N ASN A 312 21.77 1.11 -7.32
CA ASN A 312 22.69 1.87 -6.49
C ASN A 312 22.21 1.82 -5.03
N ASP A 313 22.87 2.54 -4.12
CA ASP A 313 22.53 2.56 -2.69
C ASP A 313 21.49 3.64 -2.31
N GLN A 314 20.86 4.29 -3.30
CA GLN A 314 19.83 5.30 -3.06
C GLN A 314 18.55 4.65 -2.56
N GLU A 315 18.10 5.03 -1.37
CA GLU A 315 16.84 4.53 -0.79
C GLU A 315 15.72 5.59 -0.86
N ILE A 316 16.03 6.85 -0.61
CA ILE A 316 15.04 7.93 -0.65
C ILE A 316 14.95 8.49 -2.07
N MET A 317 13.77 8.36 -2.66
CA MET A 317 13.49 8.75 -4.05
C MET A 317 12.09 9.34 -4.16
N SER A 318 12.00 10.51 -4.77
CA SER A 318 10.72 11.07 -5.17
C SER A 318 10.03 10.19 -6.24
N LEU A 319 8.74 10.38 -6.45
CA LEU A 319 8.01 9.65 -7.48
C LEU A 319 8.62 9.84 -8.88
N ASP A 320 9.08 11.06 -9.21
CA ASP A 320 9.73 11.37 -10.48
C ASP A 320 11.09 10.67 -10.63
N GLU A 321 11.85 10.54 -9.54
CA GLU A 321 13.10 9.78 -9.55
C GLU A 321 12.82 8.28 -9.69
N LEU A 322 11.80 7.76 -9.02
CA LEU A 322 11.36 6.38 -9.18
C LEU A 322 10.97 6.08 -10.62
N VAL A 323 10.20 6.96 -11.28
CA VAL A 323 9.85 6.84 -12.71
C VAL A 323 11.11 6.74 -13.59
N LYS A 324 12.09 7.62 -13.36
CA LYS A 324 13.32 7.65 -14.16
C LYS A 324 14.21 6.41 -13.99
N LEU A 325 14.23 5.85 -12.78
CA LEU A 325 15.13 4.75 -12.40
C LEU A 325 14.49 3.37 -12.56
N PHE A 326 13.16 3.30 -12.69
CA PHE A 326 12.44 2.04 -12.70
C PHE A 326 12.85 1.17 -13.90
N ASP A 327 13.12 -0.11 -13.65
CA ASP A 327 13.48 -1.11 -14.64
C ASP A 327 12.94 -2.48 -14.19
N LEU A 328 12.05 -3.07 -14.98
CA LEU A 328 11.47 -4.38 -14.69
C LEU A 328 12.54 -5.49 -14.56
N HIS A 329 13.66 -5.39 -15.29
CA HIS A 329 14.75 -6.37 -15.20
C HIS A 329 15.48 -6.35 -13.86
N ARG A 330 15.32 -5.31 -13.06
CA ARG A 330 15.85 -5.20 -11.69
C ARG A 330 14.86 -5.67 -10.61
N CYS A 331 13.70 -6.16 -11.03
CA CYS A 331 12.79 -6.82 -10.09
C CYS A 331 13.37 -8.16 -9.64
N SER A 332 13.28 -8.42 -8.34
CA SER A 332 13.72 -9.68 -7.74
C SER A 332 12.85 -10.85 -8.21
N LYS A 333 13.48 -12.00 -8.43
CA LYS A 333 12.76 -13.27 -8.64
C LYS A 333 12.25 -13.87 -7.33
N ALA A 334 12.91 -13.57 -6.20
CA ALA A 334 12.52 -14.03 -4.89
C ALA A 334 11.48 -13.12 -4.26
N GLY A 335 10.62 -13.66 -3.40
CA GLY A 335 9.65 -12.88 -2.65
C GLY A 335 10.33 -11.81 -1.79
N ALA A 336 9.70 -10.64 -1.71
CA ALA A 336 10.18 -9.51 -0.93
C ALA A 336 9.67 -9.58 0.51
N LYS A 337 10.58 -9.72 1.46
CA LYS A 337 10.24 -9.74 2.88
C LYS A 337 9.79 -8.36 3.33
N PHE A 338 8.60 -8.30 3.93
CA PHE A 338 8.05 -7.04 4.43
C PHE A 338 8.71 -6.66 5.75
N ASP A 339 9.25 -5.44 5.82
CA ASP A 339 9.87 -4.87 7.01
C ASP A 339 9.12 -3.59 7.40
N TYR A 340 8.26 -3.70 8.43
CA TYR A 340 7.45 -2.58 8.90
C TYR A 340 8.26 -1.51 9.64
N GLU A 341 9.39 -1.87 10.27
CA GLU A 341 10.30 -0.89 10.89
C GLU A 341 10.99 -0.05 9.80
N LYS A 342 11.36 -0.65 8.68
CA LYS A 342 11.86 0.08 7.52
C LYS A 342 10.80 1.05 6.97
N GLY A 343 9.53 0.67 6.97
CA GLY A 343 8.42 1.56 6.61
C GLY A 343 8.33 2.80 7.50
N LYS A 344 8.49 2.64 8.81
CA LYS A 344 8.54 3.77 9.77
C LYS A 344 9.75 4.66 9.52
N TRP A 345 10.90 4.07 9.24
CA TRP A 345 12.11 4.82 8.89
C TRP A 345 11.89 5.68 7.65
N PHE A 346 11.28 5.14 6.58
CA PHE A 346 10.90 5.94 5.42
C PHE A 346 10.04 7.13 5.80
N ASN A 347 9.02 6.91 6.63
CA ASN A 347 8.14 8.00 7.05
C ASN A 347 8.89 9.08 7.82
N HIS A 348 9.79 8.69 8.71
CA HIS A 348 10.68 9.62 9.44
C HIS A 348 11.51 10.47 8.49
N GLU A 349 12.19 9.86 7.51
CA GLU A 349 13.02 10.58 6.53
C GLU A 349 12.19 11.59 5.73
N TYR A 350 10.98 11.22 5.30
CA TYR A 350 10.08 12.13 4.60
C TYR A 350 9.58 13.27 5.48
N ILE A 351 9.34 13.04 6.78
CA ILE A 351 9.04 14.11 7.74
C ILE A 351 10.20 15.09 7.84
N LEU A 352 11.45 14.60 7.89
CA LEU A 352 12.65 15.44 7.94
C LEU A 352 12.82 16.31 6.69
N MET A 353 12.48 15.76 5.53
CA MET A 353 12.61 16.46 4.24
C MET A 353 11.57 17.59 4.05
N LYS A 354 10.39 17.46 4.67
CA LYS A 354 9.37 18.51 4.60
C LYS A 354 9.79 19.75 5.41
N SER A 355 9.36 20.94 4.95
CA SER A 355 9.59 22.17 5.69
C SER A 355 8.87 22.14 7.05
N ASP A 356 9.33 22.97 7.98
CA ASP A 356 8.71 23.08 9.30
C ASP A 356 7.27 23.63 9.19
N GLU A 357 7.00 24.51 8.20
CA GLU A 357 5.68 25.05 7.89
C GLU A 357 4.73 23.95 7.38
N GLU A 358 5.18 23.05 6.49
CA GLU A 358 4.37 21.94 6.00
C GLU A 358 3.99 21.00 7.15
N ILE A 359 4.96 20.62 7.98
CA ILE A 359 4.69 19.74 9.14
C ILE A 359 3.82 20.47 10.17
N ALA A 360 4.04 21.76 10.42
CA ALA A 360 3.19 22.55 11.31
C ALA A 360 1.73 22.58 10.81
N GLY A 361 1.52 22.74 9.50
CA GLY A 361 0.18 22.66 8.89
C GLY A 361 -0.51 21.32 9.13
N LEU A 362 0.23 20.22 9.11
CA LEU A 362 -0.29 18.88 9.39
C LEU A 362 -0.49 18.63 10.91
N PHE A 363 0.24 19.33 11.76
CA PHE A 363 0.14 19.21 13.21
C PHE A 363 -0.97 20.08 13.83
N MET A 364 -1.32 21.22 13.20
CA MET A 364 -2.37 22.13 13.69
C MET A 364 -3.72 21.45 13.98
N PRO A 365 -4.26 20.54 13.12
CA PRO A 365 -5.48 19.82 13.45
C PRO A 365 -5.38 18.99 14.73
N ILE A 366 -4.24 18.36 14.97
CA ILE A 366 -3.98 17.56 16.17
C ILE A 366 -3.96 18.45 17.42
N LEU A 367 -3.33 19.63 17.37
CA LEU A 367 -3.38 20.61 18.44
C LEU A 367 -4.82 21.03 18.77
N LYS A 368 -5.63 21.28 17.73
CA LYS A 368 -7.04 21.63 17.88
C LYS A 368 -7.87 20.52 18.54
N GLU A 369 -7.61 19.25 18.22
CA GLU A 369 -8.24 18.09 18.86
C GLU A 369 -7.95 18.06 20.38
N HIS A 370 -6.76 18.53 20.80
CA HIS A 370 -6.37 18.67 22.19
C HIS A 370 -6.78 20.01 22.83
N GLY A 371 -7.60 20.83 22.14
CA GLY A 371 -8.08 22.11 22.63
C GLY A 371 -7.02 23.21 22.70
N ILE A 372 -5.95 23.08 21.91
CA ILE A 372 -4.86 24.04 21.86
C ILE A 372 -5.05 24.97 20.67
N GLU A 373 -5.07 26.27 20.95
CA GLU A 373 -4.96 27.35 19.96
C GLU A 373 -3.58 28.01 20.11
N ALA A 374 -2.75 27.90 19.08
CA ALA A 374 -1.41 28.47 19.07
C ALA A 374 -1.15 29.18 17.74
N PRO A 375 -0.38 30.29 17.74
CA PRO A 375 0.04 30.96 16.51
C PRO A 375 0.85 30.00 15.62
N MET A 376 0.65 30.06 14.31
CA MET A 376 1.39 29.22 13.35
C MET A 376 2.90 29.36 13.52
N GLU A 377 3.41 30.58 13.74
CA GLU A 377 4.84 30.83 13.96
C GLU A 377 5.42 30.05 15.14
N THR A 378 4.67 29.99 16.24
CA THR A 378 5.06 29.20 17.41
C THR A 378 5.07 27.70 17.08
N VAL A 379 4.05 27.22 16.36
CA VAL A 379 3.97 25.80 15.96
C VAL A 379 5.11 25.43 15.02
N VAL A 380 5.45 26.27 14.06
CA VAL A 380 6.61 26.10 13.15
C VAL A 380 7.91 25.97 13.95
N THR A 381 8.13 26.88 14.91
CA THR A 381 9.32 26.83 15.78
C THR A 381 9.40 25.53 16.58
N VAL A 382 8.29 25.12 17.20
CA VAL A 382 8.21 23.86 17.96
C VAL A 382 8.47 22.65 17.06
N VAL A 383 7.88 22.62 15.87
CA VAL A 383 8.11 21.56 14.88
C VAL A 383 9.57 21.48 14.48
N GLY A 384 10.22 22.61 14.19
CA GLY A 384 11.65 22.66 13.88
C GLY A 384 12.54 22.03 14.96
N LEU A 385 12.16 22.20 16.24
CA LEU A 385 12.88 21.60 17.38
C LEU A 385 12.58 20.11 17.56
N MET A 386 11.43 19.61 17.10
CA MET A 386 10.90 18.32 17.55
C MET A 386 10.70 17.28 16.44
N LYS A 387 10.53 17.68 15.16
CA LYS A 387 10.23 16.73 14.06
C LYS A 387 11.28 15.62 13.89
N GLY A 388 12.53 15.88 14.22
CA GLY A 388 13.59 14.88 14.19
C GLY A 388 13.50 13.77 15.26
N ARG A 389 12.48 13.82 16.13
CA ARG A 389 12.29 12.88 17.23
C ARG A 389 11.09 11.95 17.05
N VAL A 390 10.38 12.09 15.94
CA VAL A 390 9.14 11.35 15.68
C VAL A 390 9.19 10.63 14.36
N SER A 391 8.53 9.50 14.27
CA SER A 391 8.29 8.78 13.02
C SER A 391 6.92 9.10 12.42
N PHE A 392 5.99 9.62 13.21
CA PHE A 392 4.65 10.02 12.80
C PHE A 392 4.28 11.40 13.36
N ILE A 393 3.58 12.20 12.57
CA ILE A 393 3.18 13.56 12.98
C ILE A 393 2.32 13.54 14.26
N LYS A 394 1.48 12.53 14.45
CA LYS A 394 0.68 12.38 15.67
C LYS A 394 1.52 12.23 16.94
N GLU A 395 2.74 11.72 16.84
CA GLU A 395 3.66 11.56 17.98
C GLU A 395 4.22 12.91 18.47
N LEU A 396 4.10 13.96 17.63
CA LEU A 396 4.52 15.30 18.04
C LEU A 396 3.79 15.77 19.30
N TRP A 397 2.49 15.49 19.41
CA TRP A 397 1.74 15.88 20.62
C TRP A 397 2.38 15.33 21.90
N ASP A 398 2.62 14.04 21.97
CA ASP A 398 3.20 13.43 23.17
C ASP A 398 4.63 13.88 23.44
N THR A 399 5.38 14.22 22.40
CA THR A 399 6.78 14.63 22.53
C THR A 399 6.97 16.12 22.77
N CYS A 400 5.99 16.98 22.40
CA CYS A 400 6.12 18.44 22.49
C CYS A 400 5.01 19.16 23.26
N LYS A 401 4.03 18.45 23.83
CA LYS A 401 2.90 19.05 24.57
C LYS A 401 3.32 20.03 25.66
N PHE A 402 4.51 19.86 26.23
CA PHE A 402 5.04 20.77 27.26
C PHE A 402 5.29 22.20 26.73
N PHE A 403 5.40 22.42 25.42
CA PHE A 403 5.44 23.78 24.88
C PHE A 403 4.10 24.51 24.97
N PHE A 404 2.99 23.77 25.00
CA PHE A 404 1.63 24.30 24.96
C PHE A 404 0.91 24.19 26.33
N VAL A 405 1.26 23.18 27.13
CA VAL A 405 0.64 22.90 28.42
C VAL A 405 1.72 22.72 29.47
N ALA A 406 1.60 23.48 30.56
CA ALA A 406 2.53 23.34 31.68
C ALA A 406 2.38 21.96 32.36
N PRO A 407 3.49 21.35 32.82
CA PRO A 407 3.43 20.08 33.50
C PRO A 407 2.62 20.21 34.80
N THR A 408 1.70 19.29 35.01
CA THR A 408 0.92 19.17 36.25
C THR A 408 1.51 18.14 37.21
N GLU A 409 2.27 17.20 36.63
CA GLU A 409 2.95 16.11 37.31
C GLU A 409 4.43 16.09 36.89
N TYR A 410 5.27 15.52 37.77
CA TYR A 410 6.70 15.38 37.52
C TYR A 410 7.10 13.91 37.60
N ASP A 411 7.90 13.43 36.62
CA ASP A 411 8.34 12.04 36.58
C ASP A 411 9.16 11.65 37.79
N GLU A 412 8.61 10.77 38.65
CA GLU A 412 9.21 10.37 39.93
C GLU A 412 10.64 9.85 39.78
N LYS A 413 10.96 9.12 38.71
CA LYS A 413 12.31 8.59 38.49
C LYS A 413 13.29 9.74 38.21
N THR A 414 12.85 10.70 37.41
CA THR A 414 13.61 11.90 37.08
C THR A 414 13.80 12.77 38.30
N VAL A 415 12.74 12.98 39.10
CA VAL A 415 12.83 13.72 40.37
C VAL A 415 13.87 13.08 41.29
N LYS A 416 13.76 11.80 41.59
CA LYS A 416 14.76 11.07 42.45
C LYS A 416 16.19 11.19 41.93
N LYS A 417 16.38 11.18 40.62
CA LYS A 417 17.70 11.22 39.99
C LYS A 417 18.27 12.63 39.88
N ARG A 418 17.44 13.61 39.55
CA ARG A 418 17.86 14.95 39.07
C ARG A 418 17.53 16.09 40.04
N TRP A 419 16.51 15.97 40.89
CA TRP A 419 16.20 16.95 41.93
C TRP A 419 17.01 16.65 43.18
N LYS A 420 17.97 17.52 43.48
CA LYS A 420 18.89 17.36 44.61
C LYS A 420 18.41 18.24 45.78
N GLU A 421 19.00 18.06 46.94
CA GLU A 421 18.66 18.75 48.19
C GLU A 421 18.69 20.28 48.07
N ASP A 422 19.61 20.79 47.23
CA ASP A 422 19.79 22.20 46.94
C ASP A 422 19.05 22.69 45.68
N SER A 423 18.36 21.81 44.96
CA SER A 423 17.70 22.16 43.68
C SER A 423 16.62 23.23 43.85
N ALA A 424 15.83 23.16 44.91
CA ALA A 424 14.77 24.15 45.18
C ALA A 424 15.35 25.56 45.32
N VAL A 425 16.45 25.73 46.09
CA VAL A 425 17.10 27.01 46.29
C VAL A 425 17.68 27.54 44.97
N ARG A 426 18.44 26.70 44.25
CA ARG A 426 19.09 27.05 42.99
C ARG A 426 18.08 27.40 41.90
N MET A 427 16.95 26.70 41.83
CA MET A 427 15.89 27.00 40.84
C MET A 427 15.13 28.28 41.20
N THR A 428 15.06 28.65 42.48
CA THR A 428 14.52 29.96 42.88
C THR A 428 15.47 31.08 42.44
N GLU A 429 16.77 30.95 42.72
CA GLU A 429 17.78 31.94 42.28
C GLU A 429 17.82 32.10 40.79
N LEU A 430 17.75 30.97 40.04
CA LEU A 430 17.72 30.98 38.59
C LEU A 430 16.44 31.63 38.04
N ALA A 431 15.28 31.40 38.65
CA ALA A 431 14.02 32.04 38.30
C ALA A 431 14.08 33.55 38.46
N ASP A 432 14.65 34.03 39.60
CA ASP A 432 14.83 35.46 39.86
C ASP A 432 15.81 36.10 38.86
N LEU A 433 16.90 35.40 38.53
CA LEU A 433 17.84 35.83 37.48
C LEU A 433 17.15 35.96 36.12
N LEU A 434 16.40 34.94 35.69
CA LEU A 434 15.69 34.96 34.40
C LEU A 434 14.60 36.03 34.34
N GLU A 435 13.91 36.26 35.43
CA GLU A 435 12.88 37.31 35.55
C GLU A 435 13.48 38.71 35.38
N SER A 436 14.72 38.94 35.86
CA SER A 436 15.41 40.21 35.76
C SER A 436 15.95 40.58 34.40
N LEU A 437 15.96 39.61 33.42
CA LEU A 437 16.49 39.87 32.08
C LEU A 437 15.56 40.77 31.27
N ASP A 438 16.08 41.83 30.69
CA ASP A 438 15.36 42.68 29.72
C ASP A 438 15.29 42.00 28.33
N ASP A 439 16.40 41.38 27.88
CA ASP A 439 16.47 40.55 26.68
C ASP A 439 16.31 39.06 27.06
N PHE A 440 15.22 38.44 26.58
CA PHE A 440 14.94 37.00 26.79
C PHE A 440 15.23 36.17 25.57
N SER A 441 16.09 36.63 24.67
CA SER A 441 16.57 35.85 23.53
C SER A 441 17.37 34.64 24.00
N LEU A 442 17.33 33.55 23.22
CA LEU A 442 18.05 32.31 23.50
C LEU A 442 19.52 32.54 23.86
N ALA A 443 20.21 33.30 22.98
CA ALA A 443 21.65 33.55 23.14
C ALA A 443 21.96 34.32 24.43
N HIS A 444 21.15 35.32 24.79
CA HIS A 444 21.37 36.11 25.99
C HIS A 444 21.06 35.31 27.29
N GLN A 445 19.98 34.53 27.27
CA GLN A 445 19.67 33.62 28.39
C GLN A 445 20.85 32.65 28.62
N GLU A 446 21.32 32.01 27.57
CA GLU A 446 22.41 31.04 27.66
C GLU A 446 23.70 31.70 28.22
N GLU A 447 24.10 32.84 27.70
CA GLU A 447 25.27 33.59 28.17
C GLU A 447 25.18 33.91 29.67
N VAL A 448 24.05 34.50 30.10
CA VAL A 448 23.86 34.94 31.49
C VAL A 448 23.77 33.76 32.45
N VAL A 449 23.03 32.71 32.09
CA VAL A 449 22.88 31.53 32.94
C VAL A 449 24.20 30.75 33.04
N MET A 450 24.93 30.60 31.96
CA MET A 450 26.23 29.92 31.98
C MET A 450 27.24 30.67 32.86
N LYS A 451 27.29 32.00 32.74
CA LYS A 451 28.12 32.83 33.60
C LYS A 451 27.69 32.74 35.07
N TRP A 452 26.41 32.75 35.38
CA TRP A 452 25.90 32.57 36.73
C TRP A 452 26.28 31.23 37.36
N ILE A 453 26.24 30.14 36.57
CA ILE A 453 26.70 28.80 36.98
C ILE A 453 28.19 28.80 37.32
N GLU A 454 29.02 29.43 36.46
CA GLU A 454 30.45 29.55 36.63
C GLU A 454 30.82 30.39 37.89
N ASP A 455 30.24 31.57 38.03
CA ASP A 455 30.52 32.51 39.11
C ASP A 455 30.17 31.90 40.50
N HIS A 456 29.20 30.99 40.57
CA HIS A 456 28.80 30.31 41.81
C HIS A 456 29.46 28.93 41.99
N GLY A 457 30.25 28.47 41.00
CA GLY A 457 30.88 27.16 41.07
C GLY A 457 29.86 25.99 41.07
N TYR A 458 28.69 26.19 40.48
CA TYR A 458 27.67 25.15 40.42
C TYR A 458 27.99 24.08 39.37
N HIS A 459 27.55 22.85 39.64
CA HIS A 459 27.68 21.79 38.64
C HIS A 459 26.62 21.96 37.56
N MET A 460 27.06 22.30 36.34
CA MET A 460 26.21 22.59 35.20
C MET A 460 25.10 21.54 34.98
N GLY A 461 25.46 20.24 34.95
CA GLY A 461 24.50 19.16 34.73
C GLY A 461 23.40 19.10 35.80
N ASN A 462 23.66 19.50 37.05
CA ASN A 462 22.64 19.52 38.06
C ASN A 462 21.66 20.68 37.84
N ILE A 463 22.16 21.87 37.52
CA ILE A 463 21.34 23.04 37.20
C ILE A 463 20.47 22.75 35.97
N MET A 464 21.07 22.33 34.85
CA MET A 464 20.34 22.15 33.61
C MET A 464 19.32 21.01 33.66
N ASN A 465 19.59 19.93 34.44
CA ASN A 465 18.60 18.87 34.64
C ASN A 465 17.43 19.30 35.53
N ALA A 466 17.71 20.06 36.59
CA ALA A 466 16.65 20.61 37.46
C ALA A 466 15.81 21.64 36.69
N PHE A 467 16.45 22.52 35.92
CA PHE A 467 15.77 23.49 35.06
C PHE A 467 14.85 22.81 34.06
N ARG A 468 15.33 21.75 33.36
CA ARG A 468 14.50 20.93 32.47
C ARG A 468 13.28 20.35 33.15
N LEU A 469 13.49 19.76 34.32
CA LEU A 469 12.41 19.15 35.10
C LEU A 469 11.31 20.17 35.45
N THR A 470 11.68 21.42 35.77
CA THR A 470 10.71 22.47 36.10
C THR A 470 9.87 22.87 34.88
N LEU A 471 10.44 22.90 33.67
CA LEU A 471 9.74 23.34 32.46
C LEU A 471 8.92 22.23 31.82
N VAL A 472 9.47 21.00 31.78
CA VAL A 472 8.94 19.89 31.02
C VAL A 472 8.20 18.86 31.88
N GLY A 473 8.56 18.72 33.14
CA GLY A 473 8.05 17.68 34.03
C GLY A 473 8.78 16.35 33.95
N GLU A 474 9.69 16.21 32.99
CA GLU A 474 10.46 14.98 32.73
C GLU A 474 11.89 15.27 32.23
N GLY A 475 12.70 14.21 32.09
CA GLY A 475 14.12 14.34 31.72
C GLY A 475 14.41 14.41 30.21
N LYS A 476 13.40 14.59 29.37
CA LYS A 476 13.51 14.60 27.90
C LYS A 476 13.17 15.96 27.31
N GLY A 477 13.56 16.20 26.08
CA GLY A 477 13.24 17.45 25.35
C GLY A 477 14.45 18.00 24.60
N PRO A 478 14.27 19.10 23.82
CA PRO A 478 15.35 19.82 23.15
C PRO A 478 16.24 20.59 24.12
N HIS A 479 17.09 21.45 23.61
CA HIS A 479 17.93 22.30 24.46
C HIS A 479 17.10 23.21 25.37
N MET A 480 17.56 23.46 26.62
CA MET A 480 16.77 24.14 27.63
C MET A 480 16.44 25.57 27.26
N PHE A 481 17.38 26.26 26.64
CA PHE A 481 17.17 27.67 26.27
C PHE A 481 16.26 27.80 25.04
N ASP A 482 16.18 26.78 24.16
CA ASP A 482 15.15 26.71 23.11
C ASP A 482 13.76 26.61 23.75
N ILE A 483 13.60 25.75 24.77
CA ILE A 483 12.32 25.60 25.47
C ILE A 483 11.91 26.91 26.12
N SER A 484 12.79 27.51 26.90
CA SER A 484 12.49 28.77 27.63
C SER A 484 12.24 29.95 26.70
N ALA A 485 12.96 30.04 25.57
CA ALA A 485 12.74 31.06 24.58
C ALA A 485 11.34 30.96 23.92
N VAL A 486 10.89 29.74 23.59
CA VAL A 486 9.55 29.51 23.03
C VAL A 486 8.46 29.78 24.07
N LEU A 487 8.64 29.36 25.33
CA LEU A 487 7.69 29.63 26.42
C LEU A 487 7.58 31.11 26.75
N GLY A 488 8.65 31.85 26.58
CA GLY A 488 8.75 33.23 27.04
C GLY A 488 9.05 33.37 28.51
N LYS A 489 9.45 34.58 28.91
CA LYS A 489 9.92 34.89 30.29
C LYS A 489 8.88 34.56 31.36
N GLU A 490 7.68 35.08 31.21
CA GLU A 490 6.62 34.93 32.23
C GLU A 490 6.26 33.46 32.48
N GLU A 491 6.05 32.68 31.43
CA GLU A 491 5.69 31.27 31.57
C GLU A 491 6.84 30.42 32.08
N THR A 492 8.06 30.69 31.68
CA THR A 492 9.28 30.02 32.19
C THR A 492 9.40 30.21 33.68
N VAL A 493 9.37 31.45 34.16
CA VAL A 493 9.47 31.78 35.62
C VAL A 493 8.31 31.18 36.39
N ARG A 494 7.10 31.27 35.87
CA ARG A 494 5.90 30.70 36.49
C ARG A 494 6.04 29.18 36.72
N ARG A 495 6.52 28.44 35.70
CA ARG A 495 6.72 26.99 35.82
C ARG A 495 7.80 26.63 36.82
N MET A 496 8.91 27.36 36.83
CA MET A 496 10.00 27.15 37.77
C MET A 496 9.53 27.34 39.22
N ARG A 497 8.84 28.43 39.53
CA ARG A 497 8.32 28.71 40.86
C ARG A 497 7.32 27.64 41.32
N ARG A 498 6.40 27.23 40.44
CA ARG A 498 5.46 26.13 40.72
C ARG A 498 6.18 24.81 41.02
N ALA A 499 7.19 24.46 40.24
CA ALA A 499 7.94 23.22 40.46
C ALA A 499 8.66 23.24 41.84
N VAL A 500 9.26 24.37 42.19
CA VAL A 500 9.87 24.56 43.52
C VAL A 500 8.85 24.36 44.66
N GLU A 501 7.62 24.81 44.49
CA GLU A 501 6.56 24.62 45.51
C GLU A 501 6.14 23.15 45.67
N VAL A 502 6.06 22.42 44.54
CA VAL A 502 5.56 21.03 44.50
C VAL A 502 6.64 20.01 44.87
N LEU A 503 7.91 20.27 44.49
CA LEU A 503 9.04 19.33 44.64
C LEU A 503 9.87 19.59 45.92
N LYS A 504 9.32 20.34 46.89
CA LYS A 504 9.98 20.60 48.20
C LYS A 504 10.29 19.32 48.93
#